data_6b611831015f8f5fe03e01fd39a0cd83
#
_entry.id   6b611831015f8f5fe03e01fd39a0cd83
#
_cell.length_a   1.000
_cell.length_b   1.000
_cell.length_c   1.000
_cell.angle_alpha   90.00
_cell.angle_beta   90.00
_cell.angle_gamma   90.00
#
_symmetry.space_group_name_H-M   'P 1'
#
loop_
_entity.id
_entity.type
_entity.pdbx_description
1 polymer ?
#
loop_
_entity_poly.entity_id
_entity_poly.type
_entity_poly.pdbx_seq_one_letter_code
_entity_poly.pdbx_strand_id
1 'polypeptide(L)'
;MHLVMLETNGNQRFVFTSPRQRENIGASYLLTMLAPWTLAAAQDLGIDATPVSVSSGKIILTVPDEPSARRLIGAVTRQVLALAPGMDVSGVFKEITSLTEDELRDIHVVANRYNLARPPAEARFAQIPYLVRADDSSLPAAPASRILGGMPPEERAYSLPSQVKRACSLKARNRLVAQARESTSFRHDDEFIERLAKSLKTLEDAFDPDPLAQGAGDAPGEDAATTRLAIDLSKIAVIHIDGNGVGAIMRDIKASMDSIPADDLDTVLSPPPPRSTGTGGAVPPGGPDAPPGEPERLRRFLLAVNERLDYVVRESFFRAWREIAQWWALEQEGRPGREDVQEGGPLLTGVIPVVPILLGGDDLTVLTEGRYALPFMASYLTAYEKLTSQDTILRHLSPRARRDGVPTPMTAAAGAAVVPRPFPFHLAYTLAERLVAEAKKVGKAERQECSTLTYHALFDSTVADAGELLKGYEAFTARPYRLDAIVAGTSAPDAGDDHATALPPHPGPQAPSGP
;
A
#
# COMPACT_ATOMS: atom_id res chain seq x y z
N MET A 1 -2.95 -19.72 28.46
CA MET A 1 -2.52 -18.49 27.82
C MET A 1 -3.62 -17.96 26.88
N HIS A 2 -3.55 -16.68 26.48
CA HIS A 2 -4.59 -16.09 25.64
C HIS A 2 -4.00 -15.59 24.33
N LEU A 3 -4.68 -15.87 23.23
CA LEU A 3 -4.41 -15.28 21.93
C LEU A 3 -5.18 -13.96 21.84
N VAL A 4 -4.50 -12.89 21.51
CA VAL A 4 -5.06 -11.54 21.37
C VAL A 4 -4.88 -11.08 19.94
N MET A 5 -5.93 -10.52 19.36
CA MET A 5 -5.90 -9.90 18.05
C MET A 5 -6.40 -8.46 18.15
N LEU A 6 -5.60 -7.54 17.68
CA LEU A 6 -5.96 -6.14 17.48
C LEU A 6 -5.91 -5.83 15.99
N GLU A 7 -6.95 -5.20 15.46
CA GLU A 7 -7.01 -4.84 14.05
C GLU A 7 -7.71 -3.50 13.83
N THR A 8 -7.30 -2.82 12.76
CA THR A 8 -7.97 -1.64 12.25
C THR A 8 -9.11 -2.05 11.32
N ASN A 9 -10.22 -1.34 11.38
CA ASN A 9 -11.42 -1.63 10.59
C ASN A 9 -11.80 -0.44 9.73
N GLY A 10 -12.38 -0.71 8.56
CA GLY A 10 -12.78 0.34 7.63
C GLY A 10 -11.58 1.19 7.17
N ASN A 11 -10.43 0.57 6.91
CA ASN A 11 -9.18 1.25 6.58
C ASN A 11 -9.33 2.21 5.39
N GLN A 12 -9.98 1.77 4.33
CA GLN A 12 -10.26 2.61 3.16
C GLN A 12 -11.07 3.85 3.55
N ARG A 13 -12.12 3.67 4.35
CA ARG A 13 -12.94 4.77 4.84
C ARG A 13 -12.11 5.72 5.69
N PHE A 14 -11.28 5.21 6.60
CA PHE A 14 -10.41 6.06 7.42
C PHE A 14 -9.41 6.82 6.57
N VAL A 15 -8.74 6.18 5.61
CA VAL A 15 -7.75 6.82 4.74
C VAL A 15 -8.41 7.85 3.83
N PHE A 16 -9.50 7.48 3.14
CA PHE A 16 -10.06 8.27 2.04
C PHE A 16 -11.27 9.14 2.42
N THR A 17 -11.55 9.31 3.70
CA THR A 17 -12.59 10.25 4.17
C THR A 17 -12.30 11.70 3.77
N SER A 18 -11.02 12.07 3.69
CA SER A 18 -10.59 13.39 3.25
C SER A 18 -10.28 13.40 1.75
N PRO A 19 -10.64 14.45 1.00
CA PRO A 19 -10.23 14.62 -0.39
C PRO A 19 -8.74 14.97 -0.54
N ARG A 20 -8.01 15.21 0.55
CA ARG A 20 -6.64 15.74 0.53
C ARG A 20 -5.60 14.64 0.68
N GLN A 21 -4.65 14.57 -0.25
CA GLN A 21 -3.58 13.56 -0.28
C GLN A 21 -2.72 13.58 0.98
N ARG A 22 -2.39 14.76 1.48
CA ARG A 22 -1.61 14.90 2.73
C ARG A 22 -2.26 14.16 3.89
N GLU A 23 -3.59 14.25 4.03
CA GLU A 23 -4.35 13.56 5.07
C GLU A 23 -4.41 12.06 4.81
N ASN A 24 -4.52 11.65 3.56
CA ASN A 24 -4.54 10.23 3.17
C ASN A 24 -3.20 9.55 3.49
N ILE A 25 -2.07 10.21 3.18
CA ILE A 25 -0.73 9.75 3.51
C ILE A 25 -0.56 9.62 5.03
N GLY A 26 -0.99 10.65 5.79
CA GLY A 26 -0.93 10.61 7.24
C GLY A 26 -1.83 9.54 7.86
N ALA A 27 -3.02 9.31 7.28
CA ALA A 27 -3.92 8.25 7.71
C ALA A 27 -3.33 6.85 7.46
N SER A 28 -2.72 6.63 6.29
CA SER A 28 -2.02 5.38 5.99
C SER A 28 -0.88 5.11 6.99
N TYR A 29 -0.08 6.14 7.31
CA TYR A 29 0.94 6.03 8.35
C TYR A 29 0.35 5.62 9.70
N LEU A 30 -0.78 6.22 10.11
CA LEU A 30 -1.42 5.88 11.38
C LEU A 30 -1.87 4.42 11.45
N LEU A 31 -2.34 3.83 10.35
CA LEU A 31 -2.69 2.40 10.30
C LEU A 31 -1.48 1.52 10.62
N THR A 32 -0.29 1.87 10.12
CA THR A 32 0.92 1.09 10.37
C THR A 32 1.43 1.21 11.82
N MET A 33 0.89 2.14 12.60
CA MET A 33 1.32 2.36 13.99
C MET A 33 0.64 1.43 15.00
N LEU A 34 -0.38 0.65 14.60
CA LEU A 34 -1.09 -0.22 15.54
C LEU A 34 -0.17 -1.24 16.22
N ALA A 35 0.66 -1.94 15.46
CA ALA A 35 1.59 -2.93 16.02
C ALA A 35 2.66 -2.29 16.90
N PRO A 36 3.39 -1.23 16.50
CA PRO A 36 4.30 -0.50 17.38
C PRO A 36 3.66 -0.04 18.70
N TRP A 37 2.45 0.53 18.63
CA TRP A 37 1.74 0.97 19.83
C TRP A 37 1.34 -0.19 20.73
N THR A 38 0.93 -1.32 20.15
CA THR A 38 0.58 -2.52 20.93
C THR A 38 1.77 -3.08 21.68
N LEU A 39 2.93 -3.17 21.01
CA LEU A 39 4.15 -3.69 21.63
C LEU A 39 4.68 -2.75 22.71
N ALA A 40 4.66 -1.44 22.46
CA ALA A 40 5.03 -0.45 23.48
C ALA A 40 4.09 -0.51 24.69
N ALA A 41 2.77 -0.58 24.47
CA ALA A 41 1.81 -0.70 25.56
C ALA A 41 1.98 -1.99 26.37
N ALA A 42 2.33 -3.12 25.74
CA ALA A 42 2.65 -4.36 26.44
C ALA A 42 3.87 -4.19 27.34
N GLN A 43 4.93 -3.56 26.82
CA GLN A 43 6.16 -3.26 27.58
C GLN A 43 5.87 -2.33 28.77
N ASP A 44 5.13 -1.22 28.56
CA ASP A 44 4.79 -0.25 29.59
C ASP A 44 3.93 -0.86 30.71
N LEU A 45 3.09 -1.84 30.38
CA LEU A 45 2.25 -2.56 31.32
C LEU A 45 2.95 -3.76 32.00
N GLY A 46 4.18 -4.07 31.60
CA GLY A 46 4.91 -5.25 32.08
C GLY A 46 4.22 -6.57 31.70
N ILE A 47 3.55 -6.61 30.55
CA ILE A 47 2.88 -7.81 30.03
C ILE A 47 3.85 -8.57 29.14
N ASP A 48 4.09 -9.84 29.45
CA ASP A 48 4.83 -10.75 28.57
C ASP A 48 3.97 -11.07 27.35
N ALA A 49 4.22 -10.34 26.27
CA ALA A 49 3.47 -10.41 25.01
C ALA A 49 4.37 -10.90 23.88
N THR A 50 4.04 -12.07 23.34
CA THR A 50 4.80 -12.67 22.23
C THR A 50 4.07 -12.46 20.90
N PRO A 51 4.62 -11.69 19.94
CA PRO A 51 4.02 -11.51 18.64
C PRO A 51 3.94 -12.83 17.86
N VAL A 52 2.78 -13.08 17.24
CA VAL A 52 2.51 -14.24 16.38
C VAL A 52 2.44 -13.82 14.90
N SER A 53 1.75 -12.72 14.62
CA SER A 53 1.66 -12.15 13.28
C SER A 53 1.59 -10.64 13.38
N VAL A 54 2.35 -9.95 12.53
CA VAL A 54 2.39 -8.49 12.44
C VAL A 54 2.23 -8.09 10.97
N SER A 55 1.22 -7.30 10.69
CA SER A 55 0.98 -6.73 9.36
C SER A 55 0.45 -5.30 9.48
N SER A 56 0.32 -4.59 8.36
CA SER A 56 -0.25 -3.24 8.37
C SER A 56 -1.67 -3.25 8.93
N GLY A 57 -1.89 -2.52 10.02
CA GLY A 57 -3.20 -2.43 10.67
C GLY A 57 -3.67 -3.67 11.43
N LYS A 58 -2.83 -4.68 11.64
CA LYS A 58 -3.18 -5.89 12.40
C LYS A 58 -2.00 -6.45 13.17
N ILE A 59 -2.26 -6.87 14.41
CA ILE A 59 -1.30 -7.64 15.20
C ILE A 59 -2.03 -8.77 15.94
N ILE A 60 -1.43 -9.97 15.91
CA ILE A 60 -1.82 -11.13 16.71
C ILE A 60 -0.66 -11.44 17.62
N LEU A 61 -0.94 -11.65 18.92
CA LEU A 61 0.07 -11.96 19.92
C LEU A 61 -0.51 -12.87 21.00
N THR A 62 0.35 -13.55 21.74
CA THR A 62 -0.04 -14.30 22.94
C THR A 62 0.31 -13.53 24.19
N VAL A 63 -0.52 -13.67 25.22
CA VAL A 63 -0.32 -13.11 26.56
C VAL A 63 -0.60 -14.20 27.62
N PRO A 64 -0.07 -14.06 28.85
CA PRO A 64 -0.18 -15.12 29.84
C PRO A 64 -1.62 -15.41 30.33
N ASP A 65 -2.45 -14.38 30.50
CA ASP A 65 -3.77 -14.50 31.12
C ASP A 65 -4.80 -13.50 30.55
N GLU A 66 -6.07 -13.69 30.89
CA GLU A 66 -7.19 -12.84 30.53
C GLU A 66 -7.06 -11.40 31.08
N PRO A 67 -6.68 -11.16 32.35
CA PRO A 67 -6.45 -9.79 32.84
C PRO A 67 -5.42 -9.02 32.00
N SER A 68 -4.35 -9.68 31.59
CA SER A 68 -3.33 -9.08 30.71
C SER A 68 -3.89 -8.74 29.32
N ALA A 69 -4.69 -9.65 28.71
CA ALA A 69 -5.36 -9.39 27.45
C ALA A 69 -6.30 -8.17 27.54
N ARG A 70 -7.13 -8.10 28.57
CA ARG A 70 -8.06 -6.97 28.78
C ARG A 70 -7.33 -5.65 29.02
N ARG A 71 -6.28 -5.64 29.85
CA ARG A 71 -5.47 -4.44 30.11
C ARG A 71 -4.79 -3.94 28.83
N LEU A 72 -4.19 -4.84 28.05
CA LEU A 72 -3.52 -4.50 26.81
C LEU A 72 -4.49 -3.91 25.77
N ILE A 73 -5.61 -4.58 25.50
CA ILE A 73 -6.64 -4.09 24.58
C ILE A 73 -7.15 -2.72 25.03
N GLY A 74 -7.45 -2.56 26.34
CA GLY A 74 -7.93 -1.31 26.90
C GLY A 74 -6.90 -0.17 26.81
N ALA A 75 -5.60 -0.45 26.97
CA ALA A 75 -4.54 0.54 26.84
C ALA A 75 -4.39 0.99 25.37
N VAL A 76 -4.29 0.03 24.45
CA VAL A 76 -4.11 0.31 23.02
C VAL A 76 -5.31 1.06 22.44
N THR A 77 -6.54 0.63 22.73
CA THR A 77 -7.73 1.31 22.21
C THR A 77 -7.86 2.73 22.75
N ARG A 78 -7.52 3.00 24.01
CA ARG A 78 -7.45 4.38 24.55
C ARG A 78 -6.36 5.20 23.88
N GLN A 79 -5.19 4.63 23.65
CA GLN A 79 -4.10 5.30 22.97
C GLN A 79 -4.49 5.68 21.54
N VAL A 80 -5.13 4.77 20.81
CA VAL A 80 -5.63 5.03 19.45
C VAL A 80 -6.66 6.16 19.45
N LEU A 81 -7.61 6.19 20.38
CA LEU A 81 -8.57 7.29 20.50
C LEU A 81 -7.89 8.65 20.69
N ALA A 82 -6.76 8.69 21.42
CA ALA A 82 -6.01 9.92 21.66
C ALA A 82 -5.11 10.33 20.47
N LEU A 83 -4.41 9.36 19.86
CA LEU A 83 -3.37 9.64 18.87
C LEU A 83 -3.85 9.54 17.41
N ALA A 84 -4.94 8.82 17.15
CA ALA A 84 -5.51 8.61 15.83
C ALA A 84 -7.05 8.71 15.87
N PRO A 85 -7.60 9.87 16.26
CA PRO A 85 -9.05 10.04 16.34
C PRO A 85 -9.71 9.72 15.00
N GLY A 86 -10.80 8.94 15.04
CA GLY A 86 -11.49 8.45 13.84
C GLY A 86 -10.97 7.11 13.31
N MET A 87 -9.78 6.65 13.71
CA MET A 87 -9.32 5.31 13.39
C MET A 87 -10.13 4.29 14.19
N ASP A 88 -10.70 3.32 13.51
CA ASP A 88 -11.50 2.28 14.13
C ASP A 88 -10.62 1.06 14.44
N VAL A 89 -10.44 0.77 15.72
CA VAL A 89 -9.66 -0.38 16.20
C VAL A 89 -10.52 -1.28 17.05
N SER A 90 -10.49 -2.57 16.75
CA SER A 90 -11.05 -3.62 17.60
C SER A 90 -9.97 -4.47 18.22
N GLY A 91 -10.24 -4.96 19.43
CA GLY A 91 -9.41 -5.95 20.11
C GLY A 91 -10.28 -7.07 20.62
N VAL A 92 -9.88 -8.30 20.31
CA VAL A 92 -10.53 -9.53 20.80
C VAL A 92 -9.47 -10.45 21.39
N PHE A 93 -9.90 -11.37 22.25
CA PHE A 93 -9.02 -12.40 22.80
C PHE A 93 -9.75 -13.71 22.96
N LYS A 94 -8.99 -14.79 23.01
CA LYS A 94 -9.47 -16.15 23.19
C LYS A 94 -8.47 -16.94 24.04
N GLU A 95 -8.96 -17.74 24.98
CA GLU A 95 -8.11 -18.69 25.70
C GLU A 95 -7.68 -19.82 24.77
N ILE A 96 -6.39 -20.15 24.81
CA ILE A 96 -5.79 -21.24 24.03
C ILE A 96 -4.85 -22.07 24.91
N THR A 97 -4.75 -23.34 24.58
CA THR A 97 -3.77 -24.24 25.22
C THR A 97 -2.43 -24.18 24.52
N SER A 98 -2.46 -24.13 23.20
CA SER A 98 -1.30 -24.08 22.31
C SER A 98 -1.64 -23.28 21.06
N LEU A 99 -0.66 -22.66 20.43
CA LEU A 99 -0.84 -21.97 19.15
C LEU A 99 -0.96 -22.98 18.02
N THR A 100 -2.10 -23.00 17.35
CA THR A 100 -2.40 -23.86 16.20
C THR A 100 -3.03 -23.05 15.08
N GLU A 101 -3.08 -23.60 13.88
CA GLU A 101 -3.77 -22.98 12.74
C GLU A 101 -5.27 -22.78 13.00
N ASP A 102 -5.92 -23.75 13.67
CA ASP A 102 -7.33 -23.63 14.02
C ASP A 102 -7.58 -22.50 15.02
N GLU A 103 -6.71 -22.31 16.02
CA GLU A 103 -6.80 -21.20 16.96
C GLU A 103 -6.64 -19.84 16.26
N LEU A 104 -5.75 -19.77 15.27
CA LEU A 104 -5.59 -18.58 14.42
C LEU A 104 -6.84 -18.33 13.55
N ARG A 105 -7.44 -19.36 13.00
CA ARG A 105 -8.68 -19.24 12.22
C ARG A 105 -9.84 -18.79 13.11
N ASP A 106 -9.95 -19.38 14.28
CA ASP A 106 -11.02 -19.08 15.24
C ASP A 106 -10.96 -17.65 15.76
N ILE A 107 -9.78 -17.10 16.05
CA ILE A 107 -9.71 -15.71 16.52
C ILE A 107 -10.18 -14.72 15.46
N HIS A 108 -9.99 -15.02 14.17
CA HIS A 108 -10.57 -14.22 13.09
C HIS A 108 -12.09 -14.30 13.06
N VAL A 109 -12.68 -15.47 13.36
CA VAL A 109 -14.13 -15.61 13.47
C VAL A 109 -14.67 -14.80 14.65
N VAL A 110 -13.98 -14.82 15.78
CA VAL A 110 -14.33 -14.01 16.96
C VAL A 110 -14.27 -12.52 16.63
N ALA A 111 -13.21 -12.06 15.95
CA ALA A 111 -13.05 -10.67 15.54
C ALA A 111 -14.16 -10.22 14.58
N ASN A 112 -14.46 -11.02 13.56
CA ASN A 112 -15.54 -10.72 12.61
C ASN A 112 -16.90 -10.60 13.32
N ARG A 113 -17.22 -11.53 14.21
CA ARG A 113 -18.47 -11.49 15.00
C ARG A 113 -18.54 -10.24 15.87
N TYR A 114 -17.45 -9.88 16.53
CA TYR A 114 -17.37 -8.68 17.34
C TYR A 114 -17.57 -7.41 16.49
N ASN A 115 -16.93 -7.33 15.34
CA ASN A 115 -17.00 -6.17 14.45
C ASN A 115 -18.41 -5.95 13.88
N LEU A 116 -19.15 -7.02 13.58
CA LEU A 116 -20.54 -6.94 13.13
C LEU A 116 -21.49 -6.44 14.24
N ALA A 117 -21.16 -6.65 15.50
CA ALA A 117 -22.02 -6.33 16.63
C ALA A 117 -21.80 -4.92 17.24
N ARG A 118 -20.74 -4.20 16.81
CA ARG A 118 -20.39 -2.91 17.41
C ARG A 118 -20.66 -1.73 16.47
N PRO A 119 -20.92 -0.51 17.01
CA PRO A 119 -21.09 0.67 16.20
C PRO A 119 -19.74 1.09 15.58
N PRO A 120 -19.76 1.70 14.38
CA PRO A 120 -18.55 2.21 13.72
C PRO A 120 -17.94 3.38 14.48
N ALA A 121 -16.66 3.67 14.20
CA ALA A 121 -15.90 4.71 14.91
C ALA A 121 -16.51 6.10 14.81
N GLU A 122 -17.16 6.43 13.70
CA GLU A 122 -17.79 7.73 13.50
C GLU A 122 -18.97 7.97 14.43
N ALA A 123 -19.63 6.92 14.90
CA ALA A 123 -20.71 7.04 15.90
C ALA A 123 -20.21 7.58 17.26
N ARG A 124 -18.89 7.61 17.47
CA ARG A 124 -18.27 8.15 18.69
C ARG A 124 -18.17 9.67 18.71
N PHE A 125 -18.28 10.32 17.56
CA PHE A 125 -18.24 11.78 17.48
C PHE A 125 -19.64 12.37 17.71
N ALA A 126 -19.74 13.25 18.69
CA ALA A 126 -20.99 13.93 18.98
C ALA A 126 -21.39 14.86 17.81
N GLN A 127 -22.59 14.65 17.29
CA GLN A 127 -23.18 15.51 16.25
C GLN A 127 -24.16 16.49 16.91
N ILE A 128 -23.64 17.40 17.73
CA ILE A 128 -24.47 18.41 18.40
C ILE A 128 -24.72 19.55 17.41
N PRO A 129 -25.99 19.99 17.21
CA PRO A 129 -26.31 21.00 16.20
C PRO A 129 -25.63 22.36 16.39
N TYR A 130 -25.20 22.68 17.61
CA TYR A 130 -24.55 23.96 17.95
C TYR A 130 -23.05 23.96 17.75
N LEU A 131 -22.42 22.79 17.41
CA LEU A 131 -21.01 22.75 17.10
C LEU A 131 -20.75 23.28 15.69
N VAL A 132 -19.73 24.11 15.56
CA VAL A 132 -19.23 24.52 14.26
C VAL A 132 -18.72 23.28 13.54
N ARG A 133 -19.17 23.08 12.32
CA ARG A 133 -18.71 21.98 11.48
C ARG A 133 -17.38 22.31 10.84
N ALA A 134 -16.59 21.29 10.62
CA ALA A 134 -15.34 21.43 9.88
C ALA A 134 -15.63 21.71 8.39
N ASP A 135 -14.71 22.42 7.74
CA ASP A 135 -14.83 22.76 6.31
C ASP A 135 -14.54 21.55 5.41
N ASP A 136 -13.89 20.52 5.95
CA ASP A 136 -13.40 19.34 5.25
C ASP A 136 -14.26 18.09 5.47
N SER A 137 -15.21 18.12 6.39
CA SER A 137 -16.01 16.95 6.75
C SER A 137 -17.30 17.33 7.48
N SER A 138 -18.20 16.35 7.68
CA SER A 138 -19.39 16.52 8.52
C SER A 138 -19.09 16.50 10.02
N LEU A 139 -17.84 16.32 10.43
CA LEU A 139 -17.41 16.25 11.81
C LEU A 139 -17.32 17.65 12.44
N PRO A 140 -17.37 17.78 13.78
CA PRO A 140 -17.15 19.04 14.45
C PRO A 140 -15.76 19.60 14.15
N ALA A 141 -15.68 20.92 13.96
CA ALA A 141 -14.42 21.63 13.90
C ALA A 141 -13.68 21.52 15.24
N ALA A 142 -12.40 21.28 15.20
CA ALA A 142 -11.54 21.28 16.37
C ALA A 142 -10.69 22.56 16.42
N PRO A 143 -10.38 23.11 17.61
CA PRO A 143 -9.46 24.22 17.73
C PRO A 143 -8.12 23.89 17.09
N ALA A 144 -7.48 24.86 16.43
CA ALA A 144 -6.14 24.67 15.91
C ALA A 144 -5.20 24.27 17.06
N SER A 145 -4.71 23.05 17.04
CA SER A 145 -3.95 22.50 18.14
C SER A 145 -2.48 22.92 18.03
N ARG A 146 -1.95 23.54 19.07
CA ARG A 146 -0.50 23.77 19.23
C ARG A 146 0.31 22.46 19.34
N ILE A 147 -0.37 21.33 19.58
CA ILE A 147 0.23 20.00 19.72
C ILE A 147 0.81 19.50 18.39
N LEU A 148 0.34 20.00 17.27
CA LEU A 148 0.73 19.57 15.93
C LEU A 148 1.99 20.28 15.39
N GLY A 149 2.75 20.92 16.27
CA GLY A 149 4.12 21.41 16.05
C GLY A 149 4.37 22.07 14.69
N GLY A 150 4.26 23.41 14.63
CA GLY A 150 4.89 24.17 13.55
C GLY A 150 4.09 24.38 12.27
N MET A 151 2.83 23.93 12.19
CA MET A 151 1.95 24.33 11.09
C MET A 151 1.36 25.72 11.39
N PRO A 152 1.39 26.67 10.43
CA PRO A 152 0.72 27.95 10.60
C PRO A 152 -0.78 27.71 10.85
N PRO A 153 -1.44 28.56 11.67
CA PRO A 153 -2.88 28.49 11.82
C PRO A 153 -3.51 28.74 10.45
N GLU A 154 -4.08 27.69 9.88
CA GLU A 154 -4.88 27.86 8.68
C GLU A 154 -6.20 28.55 9.05
N GLU A 155 -6.66 29.43 8.19
CA GLU A 155 -7.92 30.17 8.37
C GLU A 155 -9.14 29.25 8.36
N ARG A 156 -8.96 27.95 8.07
CA ARG A 156 -10.03 26.97 7.95
C ARG A 156 -10.20 26.13 9.21
N ALA A 157 -11.45 25.84 9.47
CA ALA A 157 -11.85 24.98 10.58
C ALA A 157 -11.77 23.51 10.17
N TYR A 158 -10.73 22.79 10.60
CA TYR A 158 -10.57 21.36 10.37
C TYR A 158 -11.11 20.51 11.52
N SER A 159 -11.57 19.30 11.18
CA SER A 159 -11.89 18.30 12.19
C SER A 159 -10.64 17.78 12.89
N LEU A 160 -10.78 17.28 14.12
CA LEU A 160 -9.65 16.70 14.85
C LEU A 160 -8.97 15.53 14.09
N PRO A 161 -9.71 14.58 13.49
CA PRO A 161 -9.10 13.55 12.65
C PRO A 161 -8.26 14.10 11.51
N SER A 162 -8.74 15.12 10.80
CA SER A 162 -8.01 15.73 9.69
C SER A 162 -6.73 16.42 10.16
N GLN A 163 -6.78 17.18 11.25
CA GLN A 163 -5.60 17.82 11.83
C GLN A 163 -4.52 16.79 12.18
N VAL A 164 -4.89 15.68 12.83
CA VAL A 164 -3.94 14.63 13.21
C VAL A 164 -3.36 13.94 11.98
N LYS A 165 -4.17 13.59 10.99
CA LYS A 165 -3.71 13.00 9.72
C LYS A 165 -2.69 13.91 9.02
N ARG A 166 -2.99 15.21 8.90
CA ARG A 166 -2.07 16.21 8.31
C ARG A 166 -0.72 16.26 9.03
N ALA A 167 -0.74 16.31 10.36
CA ALA A 167 0.49 16.31 11.15
C ALA A 167 1.31 15.03 10.97
N CYS A 168 0.65 13.90 10.75
CA CYS A 168 1.31 12.61 10.54
C CYS A 168 1.91 12.46 9.13
N SER A 169 1.54 13.28 8.14
CA SER A 169 2.10 13.19 6.78
C SER A 169 3.62 13.41 6.75
N LEU A 170 4.13 14.32 7.56
CA LEU A 170 5.58 14.53 7.68
C LEU A 170 6.29 13.29 8.26
N LYS A 171 5.69 12.64 9.26
CA LYS A 171 6.24 11.40 9.82
C LYS A 171 6.24 10.27 8.79
N ALA A 172 5.16 10.18 7.98
CA ALA A 172 5.06 9.23 6.88
C ALA A 172 6.18 9.44 5.85
N ARG A 173 6.40 10.67 5.41
CA ARG A 173 7.49 11.02 4.48
C ARG A 173 8.86 10.67 5.04
N ASN A 174 9.15 11.07 6.28
CA ASN A 174 10.42 10.78 6.92
C ASN A 174 10.67 9.27 7.04
N ARG A 175 9.62 8.49 7.34
CA ARG A 175 9.70 7.03 7.37
C ARG A 175 10.00 6.45 5.99
N LEU A 176 9.33 6.91 4.94
CA LEU A 176 9.57 6.45 3.58
C LEU A 176 11.00 6.75 3.12
N VAL A 177 11.53 7.95 3.44
CA VAL A 177 12.92 8.33 3.15
C VAL A 177 13.90 7.43 3.92
N ALA A 178 13.63 7.13 5.19
CA ALA A 178 14.44 6.18 5.96
C ALA A 178 14.43 4.78 5.34
N GLN A 179 13.28 4.29 4.92
CA GLN A 179 13.14 3.02 4.22
C GLN A 179 13.86 3.00 2.86
N ALA A 180 13.86 4.13 2.14
CA ALA A 180 14.61 4.26 0.90
C ALA A 180 16.12 4.14 1.12
N ARG A 181 16.65 4.66 2.22
CA ARG A 181 18.08 4.51 2.57
C ARG A 181 18.49 3.07 2.86
N GLU A 182 17.57 2.25 3.33
CA GLU A 182 17.77 0.82 3.58
C GLU A 182 17.54 -0.04 2.33
N SER A 183 16.89 0.52 1.30
CA SER A 183 16.55 -0.17 0.06
C SER A 183 17.79 -0.51 -0.77
N THR A 184 17.76 -1.67 -1.42
CA THR A 184 18.80 -2.06 -2.37
C THR A 184 18.79 -1.18 -3.63
N SER A 185 17.65 -0.57 -3.94
CA SER A 185 17.48 0.32 -5.10
C SER A 185 18.20 1.66 -4.95
N PHE A 186 18.41 2.13 -3.71
CA PHE A 186 19.01 3.43 -3.41
C PHE A 186 20.30 3.33 -2.60
N ARG A 187 20.82 2.12 -2.38
CA ARG A 187 22.05 1.95 -1.61
C ARG A 187 23.19 2.78 -2.22
N HIS A 188 23.75 3.70 -1.43
CA HIS A 188 24.81 4.64 -1.82
C HIS A 188 24.38 5.70 -2.86
N ASP A 189 23.11 6.00 -2.96
CA ASP A 189 22.57 7.02 -3.88
C ASP A 189 21.81 8.12 -3.12
N ASP A 190 22.57 8.90 -2.34
CA ASP A 190 21.99 9.98 -1.51
C ASP A 190 21.28 11.04 -2.35
N GLU A 191 21.73 11.28 -3.58
CA GLU A 191 21.10 12.25 -4.48
C GLU A 191 19.65 11.83 -4.83
N PHE A 192 19.43 10.54 -5.15
CA PHE A 192 18.07 10.04 -5.40
C PHE A 192 17.18 10.12 -4.15
N ILE A 193 17.75 9.85 -2.98
CA ILE A 193 17.01 9.94 -1.70
C ILE A 193 16.58 11.38 -1.40
N GLU A 194 17.46 12.35 -1.66
CA GLU A 194 17.12 13.78 -1.50
C GLU A 194 16.05 14.22 -2.50
N ARG A 195 16.13 13.74 -3.75
CA ARG A 195 15.11 13.97 -4.78
C ARG A 195 13.76 13.36 -4.40
N LEU A 196 13.75 12.13 -3.86
CA LEU A 196 12.53 11.51 -3.33
C LEU A 196 11.91 12.36 -2.24
N ALA A 197 12.69 12.79 -1.25
CA ALA A 197 12.22 13.61 -0.15
C ALA A 197 11.62 14.94 -0.62
N LYS A 198 12.27 15.60 -1.57
CA LYS A 198 11.81 16.86 -2.19
C LYS A 198 10.54 16.63 -3.01
N SER A 199 10.50 15.57 -3.83
CA SER A 199 9.34 15.22 -4.65
C SER A 199 8.10 14.98 -3.80
N LEU A 200 8.21 14.19 -2.73
CA LEU A 200 7.10 13.93 -1.83
C LEU A 200 6.53 15.19 -1.18
N LYS A 201 7.41 16.13 -0.77
CA LYS A 201 6.97 17.40 -0.21
C LYS A 201 6.20 18.26 -1.23
N THR A 202 6.73 18.37 -2.43
CA THR A 202 6.16 19.25 -3.47
C THR A 202 4.89 18.66 -4.06
N LEU A 203 4.84 17.32 -4.24
CA LEU A 203 3.69 16.65 -4.85
C LEU A 203 2.47 16.60 -3.93
N GLU A 204 2.64 16.52 -2.62
CA GLU A 204 1.50 16.66 -1.70
C GLU A 204 0.71 17.93 -1.96
N ASP A 205 1.41 19.03 -2.26
CA ASP A 205 0.80 20.32 -2.56
C ASP A 205 0.31 20.40 -4.02
N ALA A 206 1.06 19.80 -4.97
CA ALA A 206 0.72 19.84 -6.39
C ALA A 206 -0.51 19.00 -6.75
N PHE A 207 -0.72 17.88 -6.07
CA PHE A 207 -1.89 17.01 -6.27
C PHE A 207 -3.10 17.41 -5.40
N ASP A 208 -2.97 18.40 -4.49
CA ASP A 208 -4.10 18.86 -3.69
C ASP A 208 -5.17 19.50 -4.61
N PRO A 209 -6.41 19.01 -4.61
CA PRO A 209 -7.47 19.54 -5.46
C PRO A 209 -7.99 20.90 -5.00
N ASP A 210 -7.53 21.45 -3.88
CA ASP A 210 -8.06 22.68 -3.30
C ASP A 210 -7.62 23.93 -4.09
N PRO A 211 -8.50 24.55 -4.91
CA PRO A 211 -8.17 25.73 -5.67
C PRO A 211 -7.96 26.97 -4.79
N LEU A 212 -8.43 26.95 -3.54
CA LEU A 212 -8.32 28.09 -2.60
C LEU A 212 -7.02 28.02 -1.77
N ALA A 213 -6.42 26.84 -1.59
CA ALA A 213 -5.06 26.72 -1.07
C ALA A 213 -4.02 27.40 -1.99
N GLN A 214 -4.42 27.68 -3.23
CA GLN A 214 -3.57 28.32 -4.25
C GLN A 214 -3.66 29.85 -4.26
N GLY A 215 -4.55 30.46 -3.49
CA GLY A 215 -4.87 31.89 -3.57
C GLY A 215 -4.62 32.74 -2.33
N ALA A 216 -4.39 32.12 -1.19
CA ALA A 216 -4.24 32.86 0.07
C ALA A 216 -2.80 32.76 0.59
N GLY A 217 -2.00 33.73 0.27
CA GLY A 217 -0.70 33.97 0.88
C GLY A 217 0.49 33.61 0.02
N ASP A 218 1.30 34.60 -0.19
CA ASP A 218 2.57 34.65 -0.91
C ASP A 218 2.52 34.18 -2.36
N ALA A 219 2.84 35.07 -3.25
CA ALA A 219 3.16 34.73 -4.63
C ALA A 219 4.04 33.47 -4.59
N PRO A 220 3.67 32.38 -5.29
CA PRO A 220 4.47 31.18 -5.27
C PRO A 220 5.89 31.57 -5.61
N GLY A 221 6.84 31.25 -4.74
CA GLY A 221 8.24 31.46 -5.04
C GLY A 221 8.50 30.89 -6.44
N GLU A 222 9.42 31.44 -7.19
CA GLU A 222 9.73 31.02 -8.58
C GLU A 222 9.80 29.50 -8.75
N ASP A 223 10.24 28.78 -7.71
CA ASP A 223 10.28 27.32 -7.65
C ASP A 223 8.92 26.63 -7.76
N ALA A 224 7.87 27.15 -7.16
CA ALA A 224 6.52 26.55 -7.23
C ALA A 224 5.84 26.82 -8.57
N ALA A 225 6.08 27.99 -9.17
CA ALA A 225 5.60 28.32 -10.50
C ALA A 225 6.29 27.47 -11.57
N THR A 226 7.61 27.25 -11.43
CA THR A 226 8.41 26.42 -12.35
C THR A 226 8.00 24.93 -12.24
N THR A 227 7.73 24.45 -11.04
CA THR A 227 7.23 23.08 -10.82
C THR A 227 5.83 22.89 -11.43
N ARG A 228 4.95 23.89 -11.37
CA ARG A 228 3.62 23.85 -12.01
C ARG A 228 3.68 23.81 -13.54
N LEU A 229 4.67 24.46 -14.13
CA LEU A 229 4.89 24.43 -15.59
C LEU A 229 5.54 23.13 -16.07
N ALA A 230 6.26 22.44 -15.21
CA ALA A 230 6.98 21.20 -15.56
C ALA A 230 6.09 19.94 -15.51
N ILE A 231 5.00 19.96 -14.74
CA ILE A 231 4.11 18.80 -14.56
C ILE A 231 2.76 19.15 -15.18
N ASP A 232 2.41 18.51 -16.29
CA ASP A 232 1.05 18.57 -16.83
C ASP A 232 0.13 17.65 -16.01
N LEU A 233 -0.42 18.22 -14.93
CA LEU A 233 -1.37 17.54 -14.03
C LEU A 233 -2.80 17.58 -14.56
N SER A 234 -3.02 17.74 -15.85
CA SER A 234 -4.37 17.74 -16.43
C SER A 234 -5.10 16.43 -16.12
N LYS A 235 -4.36 15.31 -16.05
CA LYS A 235 -4.85 14.00 -15.64
C LYS A 235 -3.91 13.35 -14.62
N ILE A 236 -4.49 12.81 -13.57
CA ILE A 236 -3.81 12.02 -12.56
C ILE A 236 -4.26 10.57 -12.65
N ALA A 237 -3.42 9.64 -12.23
CA ALA A 237 -3.76 8.24 -12.10
C ALA A 237 -3.69 7.80 -10.64
N VAL A 238 -4.76 7.20 -10.17
CA VAL A 238 -4.77 6.45 -8.92
C VAL A 238 -4.54 4.98 -9.28
N ILE A 239 -3.43 4.43 -8.84
CA ILE A 239 -3.02 3.04 -9.07
C ILE A 239 -3.24 2.28 -7.78
N HIS A 240 -3.92 1.15 -7.87
CA HIS A 240 -3.99 0.17 -6.79
C HIS A 240 -3.40 -1.16 -7.28
N ILE A 241 -2.57 -1.80 -6.43
CA ILE A 241 -1.92 -3.08 -6.74
C ILE A 241 -2.10 -4.00 -5.53
N ASP A 242 -2.45 -5.25 -5.78
CA ASP A 242 -2.74 -6.24 -4.73
C ASP A 242 -2.15 -7.61 -5.12
N GLY A 243 -1.44 -8.23 -4.19
CA GLY A 243 -0.79 -9.52 -4.37
C GLY A 243 -1.78 -10.67 -4.59
N ASN A 244 -1.44 -11.57 -5.53
CA ASN A 244 -2.25 -12.76 -5.78
C ASN A 244 -1.86 -13.88 -4.81
N GLY A 245 -2.86 -14.47 -4.13
CA GLY A 245 -2.66 -15.68 -3.35
C GLY A 245 -2.23 -15.49 -1.90
N VAL A 246 -1.90 -14.29 -1.43
CA VAL A 246 -1.49 -14.03 -0.04
C VAL A 246 -2.53 -14.52 0.97
N GLY A 247 -3.81 -14.22 0.74
CA GLY A 247 -4.89 -14.73 1.58
C GLY A 247 -5.04 -16.25 1.60
N ALA A 248 -4.58 -16.98 0.56
CA ALA A 248 -4.57 -18.44 0.55
C ALA A 248 -3.46 -19.00 1.43
N ILE A 249 -2.29 -18.36 1.47
CA ILE A 249 -1.18 -18.71 2.37
C ILE A 249 -1.65 -18.63 3.83
N MET A 250 -2.34 -17.54 4.17
CA MET A 250 -2.81 -17.29 5.54
C MET A 250 -4.00 -18.15 5.96
N ARG A 251 -4.75 -18.72 5.01
CA ARG A 251 -5.86 -19.64 5.31
C ARG A 251 -5.44 -21.09 5.50
N ASP A 252 -4.30 -21.48 4.92
CA ASP A 252 -3.78 -22.83 4.95
C ASP A 252 -2.26 -22.78 5.17
N ILE A 253 -1.93 -22.42 6.41
CA ILE A 253 -0.54 -22.13 6.80
C ILE A 253 0.29 -23.42 6.79
N LYS A 254 -0.30 -24.53 7.27
CA LYS A 254 0.40 -25.83 7.33
C LYS A 254 0.75 -26.30 5.92
N ALA A 255 -0.21 -26.35 4.99
CA ALA A 255 0.08 -26.72 3.61
C ALA A 255 1.05 -25.75 2.92
N SER A 256 1.05 -24.47 3.32
CA SER A 256 2.05 -23.49 2.84
C SER A 256 3.45 -23.83 3.36
N MET A 257 3.60 -24.19 4.63
CA MET A 257 4.88 -24.63 5.20
C MET A 257 5.36 -25.93 4.55
N ASP A 258 4.46 -26.89 4.36
CA ASP A 258 4.77 -28.20 3.76
C ASP A 258 5.20 -28.10 2.27
N SER A 259 4.86 -27.00 1.59
CA SER A 259 5.28 -26.75 0.20
C SER A 259 6.73 -26.25 0.08
N ILE A 260 7.37 -25.88 1.19
CA ILE A 260 8.72 -25.35 1.22
C ILE A 260 9.71 -26.48 1.56
N PRO A 261 10.81 -26.65 0.81
CA PRO A 261 11.86 -27.61 1.16
C PRO A 261 12.36 -27.40 2.59
N ALA A 262 12.65 -28.49 3.29
CA ALA A 262 13.05 -28.45 4.70
C ALA A 262 14.26 -27.55 4.94
N ASP A 263 15.27 -27.60 4.09
CA ASP A 263 16.50 -26.81 4.20
C ASP A 263 16.20 -25.30 4.09
N ASP A 264 15.33 -24.89 3.17
CA ASP A 264 14.91 -23.50 3.00
C ASP A 264 14.06 -23.04 4.20
N LEU A 265 13.16 -23.90 4.67
CA LEU A 265 12.29 -23.61 5.81
C LEU A 265 13.11 -23.50 7.12
N ASP A 266 14.06 -24.38 7.35
CA ASP A 266 14.88 -24.39 8.55
C ASP A 266 15.78 -23.16 8.67
N THR A 267 16.24 -22.57 7.57
CA THR A 267 16.96 -21.29 7.59
C THR A 267 16.15 -20.14 8.18
N VAL A 268 14.84 -20.16 7.98
CA VAL A 268 13.90 -19.14 8.47
C VAL A 268 13.43 -19.45 9.89
N LEU A 269 13.29 -20.74 10.20
CA LEU A 269 12.85 -21.21 11.51
C LEU A 269 13.97 -21.22 12.54
N SER A 270 15.24 -21.16 12.11
CA SER A 270 16.38 -21.02 13.02
C SER A 270 16.36 -19.68 13.76
N PRO A 271 16.71 -19.63 15.03
CA PRO A 271 16.80 -18.37 15.74
C PRO A 271 17.86 -17.49 15.07
N PRO A 272 17.63 -16.17 14.93
CA PRO A 272 18.65 -15.26 14.45
C PRO A 272 19.89 -15.39 15.36
N PRO A 273 21.11 -15.29 14.81
CA PRO A 273 22.33 -15.34 15.61
C PRO A 273 22.23 -14.26 16.70
N PRO A 274 22.67 -14.56 17.94
CA PRO A 274 22.56 -13.64 19.05
C PRO A 274 23.26 -12.33 18.67
N ARG A 275 22.50 -11.24 18.62
CA ARG A 275 23.10 -9.90 18.52
C ARG A 275 23.95 -9.72 19.76
N SER A 276 25.24 -9.47 19.60
CA SER A 276 26.19 -9.20 20.68
C SER A 276 25.86 -7.84 21.33
N THR A 277 24.81 -7.79 22.12
CA THR A 277 24.54 -6.72 23.07
C THR A 277 24.71 -7.33 24.45
N GLY A 278 25.83 -6.99 25.08
CA GLY A 278 26.13 -7.39 26.45
C GLY A 278 25.12 -6.85 27.45
N THR A 279 24.12 -7.66 27.75
CA THR A 279 23.40 -7.65 29.04
C THR A 279 22.73 -9.01 29.17
N GLY A 280 23.15 -9.77 30.20
CA GLY A 280 22.71 -11.12 30.47
C GLY A 280 21.21 -11.18 30.78
N GLY A 281 20.43 -11.68 29.83
CA GLY A 281 19.07 -12.16 30.01
C GLY A 281 19.07 -13.69 29.98
N ALA A 282 18.41 -14.33 30.95
CA ALA A 282 18.36 -15.77 31.12
C ALA A 282 17.85 -16.46 29.84
N VAL A 283 18.64 -17.41 29.34
CA VAL A 283 18.27 -18.33 28.25
C VAL A 283 17.17 -19.26 28.77
N PRO A 284 16.03 -19.41 28.08
CA PRO A 284 15.00 -20.37 28.47
C PRO A 284 15.54 -21.82 28.38
N PRO A 285 14.99 -22.76 29.18
CA PRO A 285 15.47 -24.12 29.23
C PRO A 285 15.07 -24.93 27.98
N GLY A 286 15.94 -24.95 27.04
CA GLY A 286 15.95 -25.74 25.81
C GLY A 286 17.27 -25.40 25.13
N GLY A 287 18.19 -26.35 25.08
CA GLY A 287 19.52 -26.13 24.47
C GLY A 287 19.41 -25.55 23.07
N PRO A 288 20.43 -24.84 22.59
CA PRO A 288 20.43 -24.13 21.29
C PRO A 288 20.21 -25.03 20.07
N ASP A 289 20.20 -26.36 20.21
CA ASP A 289 20.16 -27.32 19.11
C ASP A 289 18.85 -28.12 18.98
N ALA A 290 17.82 -27.88 19.81
CA ALA A 290 16.54 -28.56 19.65
C ALA A 290 15.67 -27.82 18.61
N PRO A 291 15.11 -28.53 17.60
CA PRO A 291 14.21 -27.91 16.63
C PRO A 291 13.00 -27.29 17.36
N PRO A 292 12.55 -26.10 16.94
CA PRO A 292 11.42 -25.45 17.59
C PRO A 292 10.16 -26.32 17.50
N GLY A 293 9.39 -26.39 18.59
CA GLY A 293 8.10 -27.07 18.59
C GLY A 293 7.12 -26.46 17.57
N GLU A 294 6.09 -27.23 17.20
CA GLU A 294 5.12 -26.83 16.15
C GLU A 294 4.52 -25.42 16.35
N PRO A 295 4.14 -24.97 17.57
CA PRO A 295 3.65 -23.61 17.80
C PRO A 295 4.66 -22.52 17.45
N GLU A 296 5.94 -22.74 17.78
CA GLU A 296 7.01 -21.78 17.52
C GLU A 296 7.39 -21.77 16.04
N ARG A 297 7.34 -22.91 15.34
CA ARG A 297 7.52 -23.00 13.88
C ARG A 297 6.46 -22.19 13.16
N LEU A 298 5.19 -22.35 13.55
CA LEU A 298 4.05 -21.61 12.99
C LEU A 298 4.23 -20.10 13.18
N ARG A 299 4.58 -19.69 14.38
CA ARG A 299 4.81 -18.27 14.72
C ARG A 299 5.93 -17.66 13.86
N ARG A 300 7.09 -18.32 13.81
CA ARG A 300 8.25 -17.84 13.04
C ARG A 300 7.93 -17.78 11.57
N PHE A 301 7.24 -18.77 11.02
CA PHE A 301 6.81 -18.76 9.63
C PHE A 301 5.93 -17.55 9.30
N LEU A 302 4.90 -17.27 10.10
CA LEU A 302 4.01 -16.13 9.90
C LEU A 302 4.75 -14.79 9.93
N LEU A 303 5.64 -14.60 10.89
CA LEU A 303 6.45 -13.39 10.99
C LEU A 303 7.36 -13.24 9.77
N ALA A 304 8.04 -14.32 9.37
CA ALA A 304 8.96 -14.31 8.24
C ALA A 304 8.24 -14.04 6.91
N VAL A 305 7.08 -14.63 6.67
CA VAL A 305 6.29 -14.38 5.45
C VAL A 305 5.84 -12.93 5.39
N ASN A 306 5.30 -12.38 6.50
CA ASN A 306 4.85 -10.99 6.54
C ASN A 306 6.01 -10.00 6.31
N GLU A 307 7.18 -10.22 6.94
CA GLU A 307 8.37 -9.39 6.76
C GLU A 307 8.88 -9.42 5.31
N ARG A 308 8.92 -10.60 4.69
CA ARG A 308 9.37 -10.79 3.30
C ARG A 308 8.40 -10.14 2.31
N LEU A 309 7.10 -10.28 2.51
CA LEU A 309 6.08 -9.62 1.68
C LEU A 309 6.20 -8.09 1.78
N ASP A 310 6.30 -7.55 3.00
CA ASP A 310 6.49 -6.10 3.21
C ASP A 310 7.78 -5.60 2.54
N TYR A 311 8.87 -6.36 2.63
CA TYR A 311 10.13 -6.05 1.94
C TYR A 311 9.94 -6.04 0.41
N VAL A 312 9.33 -7.07 -0.16
CA VAL A 312 9.14 -7.19 -1.61
C VAL A 312 8.26 -6.06 -2.15
N VAL A 313 7.14 -5.76 -1.49
CA VAL A 313 6.23 -4.67 -1.89
C VAL A 313 6.96 -3.33 -1.88
N ARG A 314 7.70 -3.05 -0.81
CA ARG A 314 8.46 -1.80 -0.66
C ARG A 314 9.59 -1.68 -1.67
N GLU A 315 10.38 -2.73 -1.86
CA GLU A 315 11.49 -2.73 -2.81
C GLU A 315 11.01 -2.65 -4.26
N SER A 316 9.88 -3.30 -4.59
CA SER A 316 9.24 -3.18 -5.91
C SER A 316 8.77 -1.75 -6.18
N PHE A 317 8.21 -1.08 -5.16
CA PHE A 317 7.86 0.34 -5.25
C PHE A 317 9.09 1.21 -5.54
N PHE A 318 10.19 1.03 -4.81
CA PHE A 318 11.40 1.83 -5.00
C PHE A 318 12.04 1.61 -6.38
N ARG A 319 12.02 0.38 -6.90
CA ARG A 319 12.49 0.09 -8.26
C ARG A 319 11.65 0.78 -9.31
N ALA A 320 10.33 0.65 -9.21
CA ALA A 320 9.41 1.32 -10.12
C ALA A 320 9.53 2.84 -10.03
N TRP A 321 9.65 3.40 -8.84
CA TRP A 321 9.84 4.83 -8.63
C TRP A 321 11.13 5.32 -9.29
N ARG A 322 12.24 4.60 -9.12
CA ARG A 322 13.53 4.93 -9.74
C ARG A 322 13.45 4.89 -11.27
N GLU A 323 12.79 3.90 -11.84
CA GLU A 323 12.62 3.77 -13.29
C GLU A 323 11.80 4.94 -13.86
N ILE A 324 10.69 5.30 -13.23
CA ILE A 324 9.92 6.49 -13.62
C ILE A 324 10.75 7.77 -13.48
N ALA A 325 11.58 7.88 -12.46
CA ALA A 325 12.49 9.01 -12.29
C ALA A 325 13.47 9.15 -13.47
N GLN A 326 14.01 8.04 -13.95
CA GLN A 326 14.89 8.01 -15.12
C GLN A 326 14.15 8.41 -16.40
N TRP A 327 12.96 7.87 -16.65
CA TRP A 327 12.14 8.22 -17.79
C TRP A 327 11.78 9.70 -17.79
N TRP A 328 11.35 10.20 -16.65
CA TRP A 328 11.02 11.61 -16.50
C TRP A 328 12.24 12.50 -16.76
N ALA A 329 13.45 12.13 -16.32
CA ALA A 329 14.67 12.87 -16.59
C ALA A 329 14.97 12.94 -18.10
N LEU A 330 14.87 11.81 -18.81
CA LEU A 330 15.07 11.75 -20.26
C LEU A 330 14.06 12.62 -21.03
N GLU A 331 12.79 12.63 -20.62
CA GLU A 331 11.78 13.50 -21.23
C GLU A 331 12.08 15.00 -21.03
N GLN A 332 12.73 15.35 -19.92
CA GLN A 332 13.11 16.76 -19.67
C GLN A 332 14.31 17.18 -20.50
N GLU A 333 15.25 16.30 -20.82
CA GLU A 333 16.42 16.60 -21.65
C GLU A 333 16.05 16.98 -23.09
N GLY A 334 14.93 16.47 -23.60
CA GLY A 334 14.44 16.74 -24.95
C GLY A 334 13.58 18.01 -25.11
N ARG A 335 13.29 18.76 -24.05
CA ARG A 335 12.41 19.94 -24.15
C ARG A 335 13.18 21.21 -24.54
N PRO A 336 12.74 21.98 -25.55
CA PRO A 336 13.35 23.26 -25.92
C PRO A 336 13.18 24.27 -24.77
N GLY A 337 14.22 25.04 -24.50
CA GLY A 337 14.25 26.08 -23.46
C GLY A 337 15.15 25.74 -22.26
N ARG A 338 15.86 24.62 -22.28
CA ARG A 338 16.77 24.18 -21.22
C ARG A 338 18.25 24.44 -21.51
N GLU A 339 18.56 25.06 -22.67
CA GLU A 339 19.95 25.32 -23.11
C GLU A 339 20.68 26.34 -22.20
N ASP A 340 19.95 27.08 -21.36
CA ASP A 340 20.51 28.09 -20.46
C ASP A 340 20.74 27.63 -19.01
N VAL A 341 20.50 26.35 -18.68
CA VAL A 341 20.79 25.84 -17.34
C VAL A 341 22.26 25.45 -17.28
N GLN A 342 23.06 26.31 -16.69
CA GLN A 342 24.49 26.11 -16.42
C GLN A 342 24.77 24.69 -15.93
N GLU A 343 25.85 24.08 -16.45
CA GLU A 343 26.46 22.87 -15.88
C GLU A 343 26.62 23.01 -14.37
N GLY A 344 25.88 22.21 -13.60
CA GLY A 344 25.84 22.26 -12.12
C GLY A 344 24.59 22.89 -11.52
N GLY A 345 23.68 23.44 -12.34
CA GLY A 345 22.34 23.81 -11.87
C GLY A 345 21.57 22.54 -11.56
N PRO A 346 20.77 22.53 -10.47
CA PRO A 346 20.12 21.31 -10.03
C PRO A 346 19.26 20.79 -11.16
N LEU A 347 19.30 19.50 -11.38
CA LEU A 347 18.29 18.67 -12.04
C LEU A 347 16.90 18.86 -11.38
N LEU A 348 16.57 20.08 -11.11
CA LEU A 348 15.59 20.58 -10.14
C LEU A 348 14.23 20.78 -10.67
N THR A 349 14.12 20.66 -11.88
CA THR A 349 12.85 20.37 -12.47
C THR A 349 12.37 18.96 -12.08
N GLY A 350 13.11 18.29 -11.19
CA GLY A 350 13.08 16.91 -10.81
C GLY A 350 12.07 16.51 -9.77
N VAL A 351 10.87 17.04 -9.77
CA VAL A 351 9.77 16.45 -8.98
C VAL A 351 9.24 15.24 -9.73
N ILE A 352 9.59 14.06 -9.27
CA ILE A 352 9.13 12.80 -9.87
C ILE A 352 7.66 12.62 -9.48
N PRO A 353 6.73 12.58 -10.45
CA PRO A 353 5.30 12.65 -10.18
C PRO A 353 4.72 11.30 -9.71
N VAL A 354 5.25 10.78 -8.60
CA VAL A 354 4.81 9.51 -8.01
C VAL A 354 4.76 9.65 -6.49
N VAL A 355 3.58 9.49 -5.91
CA VAL A 355 3.36 9.57 -4.45
C VAL A 355 2.70 8.30 -3.96
N PRO A 356 3.32 7.52 -3.06
CA PRO A 356 2.65 6.41 -2.41
C PRO A 356 1.67 6.95 -1.37
N ILE A 357 0.42 6.51 -1.47
CA ILE A 357 -0.64 6.80 -0.51
C ILE A 357 -0.74 5.69 0.52
N LEU A 358 -0.67 4.44 0.07
CA LEU A 358 -0.67 3.24 0.91
C LEU A 358 0.48 2.36 0.45
N LEU A 359 1.32 1.97 1.39
CA LEU A 359 2.47 1.09 1.15
C LEU A 359 2.65 0.20 2.38
N GLY A 360 2.28 -1.06 2.27
CA GLY A 360 2.46 -2.01 3.37
C GLY A 360 1.59 -3.26 3.23
N GLY A 361 2.07 -4.35 3.79
CA GLY A 361 1.47 -5.65 3.61
C GLY A 361 1.67 -6.16 2.19
N ASP A 362 0.57 -6.57 1.55
CA ASP A 362 0.51 -7.01 0.14
C ASP A 362 -0.07 -5.94 -0.80
N ASP A 363 -0.47 -4.79 -0.26
CA ASP A 363 -1.17 -3.72 -0.98
C ASP A 363 -0.29 -2.49 -1.22
N LEU A 364 -0.42 -1.92 -2.41
CA LEU A 364 0.15 -0.64 -2.78
C LEU A 364 -0.92 0.26 -3.40
N THR A 365 -0.99 1.52 -2.95
CA THR A 365 -1.76 2.56 -3.66
C THR A 365 -0.85 3.75 -3.93
N VAL A 366 -0.79 4.15 -5.19
CA VAL A 366 0.06 5.24 -5.68
C VAL A 366 -0.76 6.25 -6.45
N LEU A 367 -0.43 7.52 -6.25
CA LEU A 367 -0.88 8.61 -7.09
C LEU A 367 0.25 9.03 -8.03
N THR A 368 -0.04 9.15 -9.32
CA THR A 368 0.95 9.58 -10.32
C THR A 368 0.30 10.45 -11.41
N GLU A 369 1.11 11.09 -12.23
CA GLU A 369 0.63 11.68 -13.49
C GLU A 369 0.15 10.58 -14.44
N GLY A 370 -0.96 10.82 -15.14
CA GLY A 370 -1.65 9.78 -15.94
C GLY A 370 -0.79 9.02 -16.93
N ARG A 371 0.18 9.69 -17.58
CA ARG A 371 1.10 9.07 -18.57
C ARG A 371 2.04 8.04 -17.97
N TYR A 372 2.36 8.13 -16.66
CA TYR A 372 3.25 7.19 -15.99
C TYR A 372 2.52 6.00 -15.37
N ALA A 373 1.19 5.93 -15.48
CA ALA A 373 0.41 4.87 -14.85
C ALA A 373 0.81 3.47 -15.35
N LEU A 374 0.79 3.26 -16.66
CA LEU A 374 1.14 1.97 -17.25
C LEU A 374 2.62 1.60 -17.04
N PRO A 375 3.59 2.51 -17.33
CA PRO A 375 4.99 2.24 -17.04
C PRO A 375 5.25 1.87 -15.58
N PHE A 376 4.65 2.61 -14.63
CA PHE A 376 4.82 2.32 -13.21
C PHE A 376 4.28 0.93 -12.84
N MET A 377 3.07 0.59 -13.31
CA MET A 377 2.49 -0.74 -13.04
C MET A 377 3.34 -1.86 -13.63
N ALA A 378 3.80 -1.73 -14.87
CA ALA A 378 4.63 -2.74 -15.52
C ALA A 378 5.96 -2.94 -14.79
N SER A 379 6.65 -1.84 -14.45
CA SER A 379 7.90 -1.86 -13.70
C SER A 379 7.73 -2.49 -12.32
N TYR A 380 6.68 -2.09 -11.58
CA TYR A 380 6.39 -2.65 -10.27
C TYR A 380 6.13 -4.16 -10.33
N LEU A 381 5.25 -4.61 -11.23
CA LEU A 381 4.90 -6.03 -11.37
C LEU A 381 6.11 -6.89 -11.78
N THR A 382 6.95 -6.38 -12.68
CA THR A 382 8.21 -7.03 -13.07
C THR A 382 9.16 -7.16 -11.88
N ALA A 383 9.31 -6.11 -11.10
CA ALA A 383 10.13 -6.13 -9.90
C ALA A 383 9.58 -7.09 -8.84
N TYR A 384 8.26 -7.12 -8.64
CA TYR A 384 7.57 -7.99 -7.69
C TYR A 384 7.78 -9.48 -8.03
N GLU A 385 7.56 -9.88 -9.28
CA GLU A 385 7.81 -11.25 -9.74
C GLU A 385 9.29 -11.63 -9.59
N LYS A 386 10.20 -10.73 -9.97
CA LYS A 386 11.64 -10.96 -9.84
C LYS A 386 12.07 -11.16 -8.38
N LEU A 387 11.63 -10.29 -7.48
CA LEU A 387 12.00 -10.37 -6.06
C LEU A 387 11.42 -11.61 -5.39
N THR A 388 10.17 -11.94 -5.65
CA THR A 388 9.54 -13.15 -5.09
C THR A 388 10.15 -14.44 -5.64
N SER A 389 10.59 -14.47 -6.91
CA SER A 389 11.27 -15.62 -7.49
C SER A 389 12.67 -15.85 -6.90
N GLN A 390 13.32 -14.79 -6.43
CA GLN A 390 14.65 -14.83 -5.80
C GLN A 390 14.59 -15.13 -4.30
N ASP A 391 13.42 -14.91 -3.67
CA ASP A 391 13.24 -15.19 -2.25
C ASP A 391 13.10 -16.70 -1.98
N THR A 392 13.85 -17.22 -1.01
CA THR A 392 13.93 -18.65 -0.70
C THR A 392 12.60 -19.24 -0.20
N ILE A 393 11.72 -18.41 0.37
CA ILE A 393 10.42 -18.84 0.90
C ILE A 393 9.30 -18.50 -0.08
N LEU A 394 9.21 -17.23 -0.52
CA LEU A 394 8.08 -16.76 -1.30
C LEU A 394 7.95 -17.47 -2.66
N ARG A 395 9.06 -17.88 -3.27
CA ARG A 395 9.07 -18.66 -4.53
C ARG A 395 8.29 -19.98 -4.45
N HIS A 396 8.08 -20.52 -3.24
CA HIS A 396 7.34 -21.77 -3.02
C HIS A 396 5.86 -21.53 -2.64
N LEU A 397 5.47 -20.28 -2.37
CA LEU A 397 4.16 -19.93 -1.83
C LEU A 397 3.14 -19.46 -2.87
N SER A 398 3.54 -19.26 -4.12
CA SER A 398 2.56 -18.96 -5.18
C SER A 398 1.58 -20.12 -5.34
N PRO A 399 0.31 -19.88 -5.72
CA PRO A 399 -0.64 -20.95 -5.95
C PRO A 399 -0.13 -22.00 -6.95
N ARG A 400 0.61 -21.57 -7.97
CA ARG A 400 1.24 -22.45 -8.96
C ARG A 400 2.36 -23.29 -8.33
N ALA A 401 3.26 -22.69 -7.55
CA ALA A 401 4.34 -23.43 -6.90
C ALA A 401 3.79 -24.50 -5.95
N ARG A 402 2.78 -24.15 -5.16
CA ARG A 402 2.11 -25.10 -4.23
C ARG A 402 1.41 -26.26 -4.94
N ARG A 403 0.87 -26.03 -6.15
CA ARG A 403 0.20 -27.06 -6.95
C ARG A 403 1.17 -27.98 -7.70
N ASP A 404 2.17 -27.36 -8.33
CA ASP A 404 3.05 -28.06 -9.28
C ASP A 404 4.36 -28.54 -8.62
N GLY A 405 4.65 -28.12 -7.38
CA GLY A 405 5.88 -28.46 -6.64
C GLY A 405 7.15 -27.81 -7.22
N VAL A 406 7.00 -26.81 -8.09
CA VAL A 406 8.13 -26.12 -8.75
C VAL A 406 8.14 -24.66 -8.33
N PRO A 407 9.28 -24.11 -7.88
CA PRO A 407 9.38 -22.70 -7.52
C PRO A 407 8.92 -21.78 -8.64
N THR A 408 8.02 -20.87 -8.34
CA THR A 408 7.51 -19.87 -9.28
C THR A 408 7.32 -18.52 -8.58
N PRO A 409 7.45 -17.40 -9.28
CA PRO A 409 7.22 -16.10 -8.66
C PRO A 409 5.79 -16.00 -8.11
N MET A 410 5.61 -15.23 -7.06
CA MET A 410 4.30 -14.71 -6.72
C MET A 410 3.93 -13.63 -7.74
N THR A 411 2.64 -13.52 -8.01
CA THR A 411 2.09 -12.57 -8.98
C THR A 411 1.22 -11.52 -8.28
N ALA A 412 0.94 -10.42 -8.97
CA ALA A 412 0.06 -9.39 -8.48
C ALA A 412 -0.84 -8.85 -9.60
N ALA A 413 -1.91 -8.17 -9.22
CA ALA A 413 -2.80 -7.49 -10.13
C ALA A 413 -2.78 -5.99 -9.89
N ALA A 414 -2.71 -5.20 -10.95
CA ALA A 414 -2.69 -3.75 -10.91
C ALA A 414 -3.87 -3.14 -11.66
N GLY A 415 -4.46 -2.09 -11.08
CA GLY A 415 -5.53 -1.31 -11.69
C GLY A 415 -5.25 0.18 -11.57
N ALA A 416 -5.44 0.93 -12.67
CA ALA A 416 -5.26 2.38 -12.67
C ALA A 416 -6.52 3.12 -13.14
N ALA A 417 -7.01 4.03 -12.32
CA ALA A 417 -8.03 5.01 -12.68
C ALA A 417 -7.35 6.32 -13.09
N VAL A 418 -7.41 6.65 -14.37
CA VAL A 418 -6.86 7.91 -14.91
C VAL A 418 -7.99 8.93 -14.99
N VAL A 419 -7.91 9.97 -14.17
CA VAL A 419 -9.00 10.93 -13.95
C VAL A 419 -8.52 12.37 -14.07
N PRO A 420 -9.40 13.34 -14.35
CA PRO A 420 -9.07 14.75 -14.21
C PRO A 420 -8.66 15.10 -12.78
N ARG A 421 -7.74 16.03 -12.61
CA ARG A 421 -7.21 16.44 -11.30
C ARG A 421 -8.28 16.76 -10.24
N PRO A 422 -9.37 17.50 -10.54
CA PRO A 422 -10.40 17.82 -9.54
C PRO A 422 -11.34 16.65 -9.22
N PHE A 423 -11.14 15.47 -9.81
CA PHE A 423 -11.98 14.31 -9.58
C PHE A 423 -11.83 13.81 -8.13
N PRO A 424 -12.94 13.45 -7.44
CA PRO A 424 -12.86 12.98 -6.06
C PRO A 424 -12.00 11.73 -5.90
N PHE A 425 -10.95 11.83 -5.09
CA PHE A 425 -9.94 10.78 -4.95
C PHE A 425 -10.54 9.43 -4.51
N HIS A 426 -11.49 9.42 -3.57
CA HIS A 426 -12.12 8.19 -3.11
C HIS A 426 -12.89 7.45 -4.20
N LEU A 427 -13.46 8.15 -5.17
CA LEU A 427 -14.12 7.54 -6.33
C LEU A 427 -13.09 6.97 -7.31
N ALA A 428 -11.99 7.70 -7.55
CA ALA A 428 -10.89 7.19 -8.37
C ALA A 428 -10.26 5.94 -7.75
N TYR A 429 -10.08 5.92 -6.44
CA TYR A 429 -9.60 4.74 -5.71
C TYR A 429 -10.57 3.55 -5.84
N THR A 430 -11.86 3.77 -5.63
CA THR A 430 -12.88 2.72 -5.79
C THR A 430 -12.89 2.13 -7.21
N LEU A 431 -12.68 2.98 -8.23
CA LEU A 431 -12.54 2.51 -9.61
C LEU A 431 -11.28 1.69 -9.79
N ALA A 432 -10.12 2.15 -9.28
CA ALA A 432 -8.85 1.42 -9.35
C ALA A 432 -8.96 0.04 -8.66
N GLU A 433 -9.58 -0.05 -7.49
CA GLU A 433 -9.82 -1.30 -6.77
C GLU A 433 -10.68 -2.28 -7.57
N ARG A 434 -11.75 -1.80 -8.20
CA ARG A 434 -12.58 -2.63 -9.10
C ARG A 434 -11.80 -3.11 -10.33
N LEU A 435 -10.94 -2.26 -10.89
CA LEU A 435 -10.05 -2.65 -11.98
C LEU A 435 -9.08 -3.75 -11.55
N VAL A 436 -8.52 -3.68 -10.33
CA VAL A 436 -7.72 -4.79 -9.76
C VAL A 436 -8.54 -6.07 -9.67
N ALA A 437 -9.79 -5.99 -9.23
CA ALA A 437 -10.66 -7.17 -9.15
C ALA A 437 -10.89 -7.82 -10.52
N GLU A 438 -11.06 -7.03 -11.58
CA GLU A 438 -11.15 -7.53 -12.96
C GLU A 438 -9.81 -8.13 -13.43
N ALA A 439 -8.69 -7.46 -13.17
CA ALA A 439 -7.35 -7.96 -13.48
C ALA A 439 -7.07 -9.31 -12.80
N LYS A 440 -7.47 -9.47 -11.54
CA LYS A 440 -7.33 -10.72 -10.78
C LYS A 440 -8.09 -11.89 -11.39
N LYS A 441 -9.23 -11.68 -12.04
CA LYS A 441 -9.98 -12.75 -12.71
C LYS A 441 -9.14 -13.38 -13.82
N VAL A 442 -8.46 -12.57 -14.62
CA VAL A 442 -7.56 -13.03 -15.69
C VAL A 442 -6.30 -13.66 -15.12
N GLY A 443 -5.66 -13.00 -14.16
CA GLY A 443 -4.41 -13.48 -13.54
C GLY A 443 -4.55 -14.80 -12.78
N LYS A 444 -5.75 -15.15 -12.33
CA LYS A 444 -6.07 -16.41 -11.62
C LYS A 444 -6.75 -17.45 -12.50
N ALA A 445 -7.07 -17.12 -13.76
CA ALA A 445 -7.74 -18.07 -14.68
C ALA A 445 -6.86 -19.30 -14.92
N GLU A 446 -7.53 -20.44 -15.10
CA GLU A 446 -7.00 -21.80 -15.21
C GLU A 446 -5.54 -21.92 -15.64
N ARG A 447 -4.66 -22.27 -14.69
CA ARG A 447 -3.22 -22.58 -14.88
C ARG A 447 -2.36 -21.45 -15.47
N GLN A 448 -2.93 -20.29 -15.73
CA GLN A 448 -2.24 -19.12 -16.30
C GLN A 448 -1.98 -18.05 -15.24
N GLU A 449 -1.52 -18.47 -14.07
CA GLU A 449 -1.17 -17.52 -13.02
C GLU A 449 -0.03 -16.61 -13.48
N CYS A 450 -0.38 -15.35 -13.71
CA CYS A 450 0.52 -14.31 -14.17
C CYS A 450 0.14 -12.98 -13.51
N SER A 451 1.06 -12.06 -13.44
CA SER A 451 0.72 -10.68 -13.11
C SER A 451 -0.07 -10.04 -14.24
N THR A 452 -1.06 -9.25 -13.86
CA THR A 452 -1.98 -8.62 -14.80
C THR A 452 -2.17 -7.15 -14.46
N LEU A 453 -2.42 -6.34 -15.46
CA LEU A 453 -2.70 -4.93 -15.29
C LEU A 453 -3.85 -4.46 -16.18
N THR A 454 -4.60 -3.48 -15.69
CA THR A 454 -5.66 -2.82 -16.44
C THR A 454 -5.77 -1.35 -16.05
N TYR A 455 -6.41 -0.56 -16.88
CA TYR A 455 -6.64 0.85 -16.58
C TYR A 455 -7.96 1.31 -17.20
N HIS A 456 -8.48 2.41 -16.67
CA HIS A 456 -9.59 3.13 -17.29
C HIS A 456 -9.32 4.64 -17.21
N ALA A 457 -9.46 5.32 -18.34
CA ALA A 457 -9.32 6.78 -18.41
C ALA A 457 -10.71 7.41 -18.51
N LEU A 458 -11.03 8.26 -17.53
CA LEU A 458 -12.24 9.06 -17.55
C LEU A 458 -12.00 10.37 -18.30
N PHE A 459 -12.89 10.70 -19.21
CA PHE A 459 -12.85 11.94 -19.99
C PHE A 459 -13.79 13.00 -19.43
N ASP A 460 -14.79 12.58 -18.64
CA ASP A 460 -15.72 13.44 -17.94
C ASP A 460 -15.85 13.04 -16.46
N SER A 461 -16.56 13.84 -15.68
CA SER A 461 -16.79 13.61 -14.24
C SER A 461 -18.09 12.88 -13.94
N THR A 462 -18.87 12.48 -14.93
CA THR A 462 -20.19 11.87 -14.79
C THR A 462 -20.10 10.35 -14.66
N VAL A 463 -19.41 9.85 -13.63
CA VAL A 463 -19.37 8.43 -13.32
C VAL A 463 -20.34 8.12 -12.19
N ALA A 464 -21.45 7.48 -12.53
CA ALA A 464 -22.44 7.05 -11.56
C ALA A 464 -22.05 5.72 -10.87
N ASP A 465 -21.58 4.74 -11.64
CA ASP A 465 -21.15 3.44 -11.12
C ASP A 465 -19.97 2.89 -11.95
N ALA A 466 -18.89 2.49 -11.26
CA ALA A 466 -17.70 1.94 -11.93
C ALA A 466 -17.97 0.56 -12.58
N GLY A 467 -18.90 -0.24 -12.05
CA GLY A 467 -19.27 -1.54 -12.62
C GLY A 467 -20.02 -1.39 -13.93
N GLU A 468 -20.97 -0.46 -14.01
CA GLU A 468 -21.69 -0.16 -15.26
C GLU A 468 -20.75 0.43 -16.32
N LEU A 469 -19.83 1.30 -15.92
CA LEU A 469 -18.83 1.87 -16.80
C LEU A 469 -17.98 0.76 -17.44
N LEU A 470 -17.46 -0.18 -16.65
CA LEU A 470 -16.60 -1.26 -17.15
C LEU A 470 -17.35 -2.21 -18.09
N LYS A 471 -18.60 -2.55 -17.80
CA LYS A 471 -19.45 -3.37 -18.69
C LYS A 471 -19.63 -2.74 -20.07
N GLY A 472 -19.81 -1.41 -20.13
CA GLY A 472 -19.95 -0.70 -21.41
C GLY A 472 -18.72 -0.81 -22.32
N TYR A 473 -17.55 -1.16 -21.79
CA TYR A 473 -16.29 -1.24 -22.54
C TYR A 473 -15.81 -2.68 -22.78
N GLU A 474 -16.45 -3.72 -22.24
CA GLU A 474 -16.01 -5.12 -22.39
C GLU A 474 -15.80 -5.54 -23.84
N ALA A 475 -16.66 -5.12 -24.76
CA ALA A 475 -16.59 -5.48 -26.16
C ALA A 475 -15.49 -4.72 -26.96
N PHE A 476 -14.91 -3.67 -26.38
CA PHE A 476 -14.02 -2.74 -27.09
C PHE A 476 -12.57 -2.75 -26.60
N THR A 477 -12.22 -3.67 -25.70
CA THR A 477 -10.90 -3.64 -25.07
C THR A 477 -10.31 -5.03 -24.89
N ALA A 478 -9.00 -5.17 -25.14
CA ALA A 478 -8.24 -6.38 -24.81
C ALA A 478 -7.78 -6.44 -23.34
N ARG A 479 -8.16 -5.45 -22.53
CA ARG A 479 -7.84 -5.40 -21.10
C ARG A 479 -8.65 -6.44 -20.32
N PRO A 480 -8.13 -7.03 -19.24
CA PRO A 480 -6.80 -6.81 -18.63
C PRO A 480 -5.64 -7.39 -19.43
N TYR A 481 -4.49 -6.73 -19.40
CA TYR A 481 -3.27 -7.20 -20.05
C TYR A 481 -2.47 -8.12 -19.14
N ARG A 482 -1.84 -9.12 -19.72
CA ARG A 482 -0.86 -9.98 -19.04
C ARG A 482 0.52 -9.31 -19.09
N LEU A 483 1.26 -9.38 -18.00
CA LEU A 483 2.59 -8.78 -17.91
C LEU A 483 3.57 -9.43 -18.90
N ASP A 484 3.54 -10.76 -19.03
CA ASP A 484 4.39 -11.52 -19.95
C ASP A 484 4.22 -11.10 -21.42
N ALA A 485 2.99 -10.82 -21.84
CA ALA A 485 2.69 -10.33 -23.19
C ALA A 485 3.21 -8.90 -23.44
N ILE A 486 3.19 -8.04 -22.42
CA ILE A 486 3.71 -6.67 -22.52
C ILE A 486 5.23 -6.70 -22.63
N VAL A 487 5.91 -7.46 -21.78
CA VAL A 487 7.36 -7.57 -21.75
C VAL A 487 7.89 -8.21 -23.04
N ALA A 488 7.22 -9.24 -23.57
CA ALA A 488 7.59 -9.85 -24.85
C ALA A 488 7.46 -8.90 -26.03
N GLY A 489 6.45 -8.02 -26.02
CA GLY A 489 6.25 -7.00 -27.07
C GLY A 489 7.27 -5.86 -27.07
N THR A 490 8.02 -5.68 -25.98
CA THR A 490 9.11 -4.70 -25.88
C THR A 490 10.47 -5.23 -26.33
N SER A 491 10.62 -6.57 -26.47
CA SER A 491 11.77 -7.18 -27.15
C SER A 491 11.58 -6.91 -28.64
N ALA A 492 12.42 -6.09 -29.25
CA ALA A 492 12.41 -5.87 -30.70
C ALA A 492 12.42 -7.22 -31.41
N PRO A 493 11.57 -7.45 -32.41
CA PRO A 493 11.65 -8.68 -33.18
C PRO A 493 13.01 -8.75 -33.85
N ASP A 494 13.77 -9.79 -33.56
CA ASP A 494 14.88 -10.21 -34.40
C ASP A 494 14.33 -10.32 -35.83
N ALA A 495 14.94 -9.59 -36.75
CA ALA A 495 14.59 -9.58 -38.15
C ALA A 495 14.81 -10.99 -38.71
N GLY A 496 13.74 -11.73 -38.91
CA GLY A 496 13.73 -13.01 -39.62
C GLY A 496 12.62 -13.94 -39.15
N ASP A 497 11.42 -13.74 -39.64
CA ASP A 497 10.64 -14.75 -40.33
C ASP A 497 9.28 -14.16 -40.78
N ASP A 498 9.13 -14.19 -42.11
CA ASP A 498 7.89 -13.90 -42.83
C ASP A 498 6.77 -14.87 -42.41
N HIS A 499 5.76 -14.41 -41.73
CA HIS A 499 4.37 -14.86 -41.86
C HIS A 499 3.42 -13.74 -41.42
N ALA A 500 3.11 -12.87 -42.38
CA ALA A 500 2.02 -11.92 -42.32
C ALA A 500 0.68 -12.70 -42.22
N THR A 501 0.09 -12.78 -41.04
CA THR A 501 -1.34 -13.08 -40.91
C THR A 501 -2.12 -11.79 -41.13
N ALA A 502 -2.66 -11.69 -42.36
CA ALA A 502 -3.51 -10.59 -42.78
C ALA A 502 -4.74 -10.45 -41.87
N LEU A 503 -4.99 -9.26 -41.38
CA LEU A 503 -6.26 -8.88 -40.77
C LEU A 503 -7.41 -9.11 -41.77
N PRO A 504 -8.56 -9.63 -41.34
CA PRO A 504 -9.72 -9.74 -42.22
C PRO A 504 -10.22 -8.35 -42.64
N PRO A 505 -10.71 -8.19 -43.87
CA PRO A 505 -11.16 -6.89 -44.37
C PRO A 505 -12.41 -6.42 -43.64
N HIS A 506 -12.40 -5.14 -43.25
CA HIS A 506 -13.56 -4.44 -42.72
C HIS A 506 -14.74 -4.54 -43.68
N PRO A 507 -15.94 -4.89 -43.22
CA PRO A 507 -17.15 -4.73 -44.03
C PRO A 507 -17.43 -3.23 -44.23
N GLY A 508 -17.45 -2.81 -45.49
CA GLY A 508 -17.79 -1.45 -45.87
C GLY A 508 -19.24 -1.09 -45.50
N PRO A 509 -19.56 0.22 -45.42
CA PRO A 509 -20.88 0.65 -44.99
C PRO A 509 -21.95 0.24 -46.01
N GLN A 510 -22.95 -0.51 -45.55
CA GLN A 510 -24.16 -0.78 -46.30
C GLN A 510 -25.00 0.49 -46.41
N ALA A 511 -25.33 0.89 -47.64
CA ALA A 511 -26.23 1.99 -47.94
C ALA A 511 -27.67 1.67 -47.46
N PRO A 512 -28.44 2.67 -47.00
CA PRO A 512 -29.82 2.44 -46.57
C PRO A 512 -30.71 2.25 -47.81
N SER A 513 -31.42 1.12 -47.84
CA SER A 513 -32.55 0.88 -48.75
C SER A 513 -33.77 1.59 -48.18
N GLY A 514 -34.23 2.66 -48.85
CA GLY A 514 -35.59 3.19 -48.74
C GLY A 514 -36.50 2.55 -49.84
N PRO A 515 -37.77 2.91 -49.89
CA PRO A 515 -38.65 3.70 -49.04
C PRO A 515 -39.53 2.89 -48.14
#